data_ba4ff8cb366068712e43d239d639ff09
#
_entry.id   ba4ff8cb366068712e43d239d639ff09
#
_cell.length_a   1.000
_cell.length_b   1.000
_cell.length_c   1.000
_cell.angle_alpha   90.00
_cell.angle_beta   90.00
_cell.angle_gamma   90.00
#
_symmetry.space_group_name_H-M   'P 1'
#
loop_
_entity.id
_entity.type
_entity.pdbx_description
1 polymer ?
#
loop_
_entity_poly.entity_id
_entity_poly.type
_entity_poly.pdbx_seq_one_letter_code
_entity_poly.pdbx_strand_id
1 'polypeptide(L)'
;HCPSECLESQYRRPLVFKEILDYKPDVACLQEVDASAFDMLLRPGLLEFGMCGVYTNKAGKVKEGSATFWREDRFRVVDTDDMEMRRYFPKDASKASIDAAPLGPALRLMFESSPALCEALQKVGTIAQLTLLVPSGPVAAWGAARPLCVVNTHLFFHYAAPHIRTIHVWAMLHHAKEFIDRCLAVRGDELGHRVPSVVFCGDLNSDINDGIPGAVRLLESGALD
;
A
#
# COMPACT_ATOMS: atom_id res chain seq x y z
N HIS A 1 -7.33 29.61 -5.30
CA HIS A 1 -8.58 29.27 -5.97
C HIS A 1 -8.27 28.73 -7.37
N CYS A 2 -8.70 27.49 -7.64
CA CYS A 2 -8.58 26.88 -8.96
C CYS A 2 -9.87 27.21 -9.75
N PRO A 3 -9.81 27.63 -11.04
CA PRO A 3 -10.97 27.76 -11.88
C PRO A 3 -11.74 26.43 -11.98
N SER A 4 -13.08 26.50 -12.02
CA SER A 4 -13.93 25.30 -12.02
C SER A 4 -13.65 24.36 -13.20
N GLU A 5 -13.39 24.92 -14.38
CA GLU A 5 -13.03 24.16 -15.58
C GLU A 5 -11.75 23.32 -15.41
N CYS A 6 -10.80 23.80 -14.60
CA CYS A 6 -9.57 23.06 -14.29
C CYS A 6 -9.78 21.87 -13.33
N LEU A 7 -10.95 21.79 -12.68
CA LEU A 7 -11.32 20.67 -11.80
C LEU A 7 -12.03 19.55 -12.57
N GLU A 8 -12.45 19.81 -13.80
CA GLU A 8 -13.14 18.83 -14.63
C GLU A 8 -12.23 17.62 -14.93
N SER A 9 -12.79 16.43 -14.79
CA SER A 9 -12.06 15.19 -15.04
C SER A 9 -11.47 15.10 -16.45
N GLN A 10 -12.19 15.62 -17.44
CA GLN A 10 -11.74 15.65 -18.84
C GLN A 10 -10.51 16.53 -19.03
N TYR A 11 -10.36 17.60 -18.23
CA TYR A 11 -9.19 18.47 -18.25
C TYR A 11 -8.03 17.86 -17.45
N ARG A 12 -8.29 17.37 -16.23
CA ARG A 12 -7.25 16.92 -15.30
C ARG A 12 -6.62 15.59 -15.69
N ARG A 13 -7.41 14.59 -16.11
CA ARG A 13 -6.91 13.23 -16.38
C ARG A 13 -5.80 13.20 -17.42
N PRO A 14 -5.90 13.89 -18.58
CA PRO A 14 -4.79 13.94 -19.54
C PRO A 14 -3.53 14.59 -18.98
N LEU A 15 -3.65 15.61 -18.12
CA LEU A 15 -2.51 16.26 -17.50
C LEU A 15 -1.79 15.35 -16.50
N VAL A 16 -2.54 14.66 -15.63
CA VAL A 16 -1.97 13.66 -14.71
C VAL A 16 -1.27 12.54 -15.49
N PHE A 17 -1.90 12.04 -16.54
CA PHE A 17 -1.31 11.02 -17.39
C PHE A 17 0.00 11.48 -18.03
N LYS A 18 0.00 12.71 -18.60
CA LYS A 18 1.21 13.31 -19.15
C LYS A 18 2.31 13.47 -18.10
N GLU A 19 1.97 13.92 -16.91
CA GLU A 19 2.92 14.09 -15.81
C GLU A 19 3.59 12.78 -15.42
N ILE A 20 2.82 11.67 -15.32
CA ILE A 20 3.38 10.34 -15.06
C ILE A 20 4.40 9.97 -16.14
N LEU A 21 4.09 10.20 -17.42
CA LEU A 21 5.00 9.90 -18.52
C LEU A 21 6.26 10.78 -18.51
N ASP A 22 6.11 12.06 -18.15
CA ASP A 22 7.23 13.01 -18.08
C ASP A 22 8.27 12.63 -17.02
N TYR A 23 7.82 12.04 -15.87
CA TYR A 23 8.72 11.51 -14.83
C TYR A 23 9.47 10.24 -15.27
N LYS A 24 9.00 9.52 -16.27
CA LYS A 24 9.58 8.25 -16.76
C LYS A 24 9.90 7.27 -15.61
N PRO A 25 8.97 7.01 -14.70
CA PRO A 25 9.24 6.15 -13.55
C PRO A 25 9.44 4.70 -13.99
N ASP A 26 10.29 3.97 -13.26
CA ASP A 26 10.37 2.51 -13.41
C ASP A 26 9.23 1.81 -12.63
N VAL A 27 8.80 2.41 -11.52
CA VAL A 27 7.61 2.03 -10.73
C VAL A 27 6.85 3.29 -10.35
N ALA A 28 5.53 3.29 -10.53
CA ALA A 28 4.65 4.39 -10.13
C ALA A 28 3.57 3.89 -9.17
N CYS A 29 3.46 4.53 -8.00
CA CYS A 29 2.44 4.24 -6.99
C CYS A 29 1.47 5.43 -6.92
N LEU A 30 0.23 5.18 -7.26
CA LEU A 30 -0.81 6.19 -7.35
C LEU A 30 -1.89 5.92 -6.30
N GLN A 31 -2.42 7.00 -5.71
CA GLN A 31 -3.52 6.98 -4.77
C GLN A 31 -4.68 7.80 -5.32
N GLU A 32 -5.87 7.64 -4.74
CA GLU A 32 -7.11 8.30 -5.19
C GLU A 32 -7.45 8.04 -6.67
N VAL A 33 -7.06 6.87 -7.16
CA VAL A 33 -7.36 6.47 -8.54
C VAL A 33 -8.80 5.99 -8.62
N ASP A 34 -9.59 6.68 -9.43
CA ASP A 34 -10.94 6.22 -9.78
C ASP A 34 -10.86 4.94 -10.62
N ALA A 35 -11.66 3.92 -10.30
CA ALA A 35 -11.64 2.64 -11.00
C ALA A 35 -11.86 2.79 -12.51
N SER A 36 -12.75 3.71 -12.91
CA SER A 36 -12.98 3.97 -14.34
C SER A 36 -11.79 4.67 -15.00
N ALA A 37 -11.08 5.53 -14.27
CA ALA A 37 -9.85 6.14 -14.78
C ALA A 37 -8.73 5.12 -14.94
N PHE A 38 -8.62 4.17 -14.01
CA PHE A 38 -7.67 3.06 -14.15
C PHE A 38 -7.96 2.23 -15.40
N ASP A 39 -9.20 1.75 -15.57
CA ASP A 39 -9.55 0.83 -16.65
C ASP A 39 -9.58 1.48 -18.04
N MET A 40 -10.05 2.73 -18.14
CA MET A 40 -10.30 3.40 -19.43
C MET A 40 -9.16 4.30 -19.89
N LEU A 41 -8.26 4.72 -18.99
CA LEU A 41 -7.20 5.65 -19.32
C LEU A 41 -5.81 5.16 -18.89
N LEU A 42 -5.61 4.95 -17.59
CA LEU A 42 -4.25 4.70 -17.07
C LEU A 42 -3.71 3.36 -17.55
N ARG A 43 -4.45 2.27 -17.36
CA ARG A 43 -3.99 0.93 -17.73
C ARG A 43 -3.74 0.79 -19.24
N PRO A 44 -4.69 1.13 -20.14
CA PRO A 44 -4.42 1.02 -21.57
C PRO A 44 -3.35 2.00 -22.05
N GLY A 45 -3.38 3.26 -21.56
CA GLY A 45 -2.42 4.26 -21.99
C GLY A 45 -1.00 3.97 -21.52
N LEU A 46 -0.79 3.59 -20.26
CA LEU A 46 0.54 3.26 -19.75
C LEU A 46 1.10 1.96 -20.35
N LEU A 47 0.23 1.01 -20.74
CA LEU A 47 0.64 -0.20 -21.44
C LEU A 47 1.31 0.11 -22.79
N GLU A 48 0.84 1.13 -23.52
CA GLU A 48 1.47 1.58 -24.77
C GLU A 48 2.91 2.10 -24.55
N PHE A 49 3.24 2.50 -23.32
CA PHE A 49 4.58 2.91 -22.91
C PHE A 49 5.35 1.80 -22.17
N GLY A 50 4.89 0.56 -22.25
CA GLY A 50 5.54 -0.60 -21.65
C GLY A 50 5.39 -0.70 -20.15
N MET A 51 4.35 -0.08 -19.57
CA MET A 51 4.06 -0.20 -18.15
C MET A 51 2.82 -1.06 -17.91
N CYS A 52 2.97 -2.15 -17.16
CA CYS A 52 1.87 -2.93 -16.61
C CYS A 52 1.46 -2.40 -15.23
N GLY A 53 0.24 -2.68 -14.81
CA GLY A 53 -0.25 -2.20 -13.52
C GLY A 53 -1.35 -3.04 -12.92
N VAL A 54 -1.48 -2.92 -11.60
CA VAL A 54 -2.55 -3.50 -10.77
C VAL A 54 -3.30 -2.40 -10.03
N TYR A 55 -4.57 -2.68 -9.73
CA TYR A 55 -5.46 -1.76 -9.04
C TYR A 55 -6.16 -2.47 -7.89
N THR A 56 -6.25 -1.81 -6.74
CA THR A 56 -7.01 -2.28 -5.58
C THR A 56 -7.96 -1.19 -5.12
N ASN A 57 -9.24 -1.50 -5.10
CA ASN A 57 -10.26 -0.56 -4.65
C ASN A 57 -10.20 -0.36 -3.13
N LYS A 58 -10.40 0.87 -2.68
CA LYS A 58 -10.53 1.20 -1.26
C LYS A 58 -11.75 0.48 -0.66
N ALA A 59 -11.65 0.09 0.60
CA ALA A 59 -12.76 -0.60 1.26
C ALA A 59 -14.00 0.27 1.42
N GLY A 60 -15.19 -0.34 1.33
CA GLY A 60 -16.46 0.34 1.49
C GLY A 60 -17.12 0.75 0.17
N LYS A 61 -17.80 1.90 0.16
CA LYS A 61 -18.59 2.39 -0.99
C LYS A 61 -17.83 3.38 -1.89
N VAL A 62 -16.60 3.68 -1.56
CA VAL A 62 -15.76 4.66 -2.29
C VAL A 62 -15.29 4.01 -3.59
N LYS A 63 -15.36 4.75 -4.69
CA LYS A 63 -14.99 4.27 -6.03
C LYS A 63 -13.56 4.66 -6.41
N GLU A 64 -12.69 4.82 -5.44
CA GLU A 64 -11.28 5.12 -5.63
C GLU A 64 -10.42 4.06 -4.96
N GLY A 65 -9.17 3.96 -5.37
CA GLY A 65 -8.23 2.98 -4.84
C GLY A 65 -6.80 3.38 -5.06
N SER A 66 -5.93 2.39 -4.91
CA SER A 66 -4.50 2.50 -5.19
C SER A 66 -4.16 1.73 -6.47
N ALA A 67 -3.24 2.27 -7.26
CA ALA A 67 -2.71 1.61 -8.44
C ALA A 67 -1.18 1.60 -8.39
N THR A 68 -0.58 0.46 -8.69
CA THR A 68 0.87 0.32 -8.83
C THR A 68 1.18 -0.10 -10.24
N PHE A 69 2.02 0.69 -10.94
CA PHE A 69 2.49 0.41 -12.28
C PHE A 69 3.99 0.14 -12.27
N TRP A 70 4.48 -0.70 -13.17
CA TRP A 70 5.90 -1.00 -13.35
C TRP A 70 6.24 -1.18 -14.84
N ARG A 71 7.47 -0.86 -15.21
CA ARG A 71 7.98 -1.10 -16.55
C ARG A 71 8.31 -2.58 -16.75
N GLU A 72 7.77 -3.20 -17.79
CA GLU A 72 7.98 -4.63 -18.10
C GLU A 72 9.42 -4.94 -18.54
N ASP A 73 10.10 -3.97 -19.17
CA ASP A 73 11.51 -4.12 -19.54
C ASP A 73 12.46 -4.09 -18.33
N ARG A 74 11.97 -3.61 -17.16
CA ARG A 74 12.74 -3.51 -15.91
C ARG A 74 12.34 -4.56 -14.88
N PHE A 75 11.04 -4.84 -14.78
CA PHE A 75 10.49 -5.70 -13.75
C PHE A 75 9.45 -6.68 -14.30
N ARG A 76 9.39 -7.83 -13.68
CA ARG A 76 8.33 -8.81 -13.82
C ARG A 76 7.63 -8.98 -12.47
N VAL A 77 6.31 -8.99 -12.46
CA VAL A 77 5.54 -9.30 -11.26
C VAL A 77 5.63 -10.80 -10.96
N VAL A 78 5.85 -11.14 -9.70
CA VAL A 78 5.84 -12.53 -9.20
C VAL A 78 4.52 -12.82 -8.54
N ASP A 79 4.07 -11.92 -7.67
CA ASP A 79 2.81 -12.06 -6.95
C ASP A 79 2.26 -10.69 -6.55
N THR A 80 0.97 -10.65 -6.26
CA THR A 80 0.28 -9.48 -5.72
C THR A 80 -0.60 -9.91 -4.56
N ASP A 81 -0.74 -9.03 -3.58
CA ASP A 81 -1.68 -9.22 -2.48
C ASP A 81 -2.32 -7.89 -2.15
N ASP A 82 -3.51 -7.90 -1.60
CA ASP A 82 -4.17 -6.73 -1.09
C ASP A 82 -4.78 -7.02 0.29
N MET A 83 -4.73 -6.02 1.13
CA MET A 83 -5.22 -6.13 2.49
C MET A 83 -6.17 -4.99 2.82
N GLU A 84 -7.40 -5.34 3.08
CA GLU A 84 -8.36 -4.44 3.69
C GLU A 84 -8.07 -4.35 5.19
N MET A 85 -7.54 -3.21 5.66
CA MET A 85 -7.00 -3.06 7.02
C MET A 85 -7.96 -3.47 8.13
N ARG A 86 -9.24 -3.16 7.99
CA ARG A 86 -10.24 -3.55 8.99
C ARG A 86 -10.36 -5.07 9.19
N ARG A 87 -9.95 -5.91 8.23
CA ARG A 87 -9.97 -7.37 8.36
C ARG A 87 -8.83 -7.91 9.23
N TYR A 88 -7.79 -7.11 9.41
CA TYR A 88 -6.65 -7.45 10.27
C TYR A 88 -6.95 -7.25 11.76
N PHE A 89 -7.89 -6.36 12.07
CA PHE A 89 -8.22 -5.97 13.43
C PHE A 89 -9.46 -6.70 13.96
N PRO A 90 -9.63 -6.75 15.32
CA PRO A 90 -10.82 -7.34 15.92
C PRO A 90 -12.09 -6.68 15.36
N LYS A 91 -13.12 -7.48 15.10
CA LYS A 91 -14.41 -6.97 14.59
C LYS A 91 -15.16 -6.14 15.63
N ASP A 92 -14.95 -6.46 16.89
CA ASP A 92 -15.53 -5.79 18.05
C ASP A 92 -14.61 -5.97 19.28
N ALA A 93 -14.95 -5.34 20.39
CA ALA A 93 -14.16 -5.39 21.62
C ALA A 93 -14.40 -6.66 22.46
N SER A 94 -15.06 -7.67 21.95
CA SER A 94 -15.21 -8.94 22.66
C SER A 94 -13.87 -9.67 22.76
N LYS A 95 -13.66 -10.37 23.87
CA LYS A 95 -12.46 -11.18 24.07
C LYS A 95 -12.25 -12.18 22.93
N ALA A 96 -13.31 -12.83 22.47
CA ALA A 96 -13.24 -13.79 21.36
C ALA A 96 -12.74 -13.14 20.07
N SER A 97 -13.20 -11.91 19.76
CA SER A 97 -12.77 -11.17 18.58
C SER A 97 -11.31 -10.73 18.68
N ILE A 98 -10.88 -10.26 19.86
CA ILE A 98 -9.48 -9.86 20.13
C ILE A 98 -8.55 -11.07 20.06
N ASP A 99 -8.93 -12.21 20.63
CA ASP A 99 -8.12 -13.43 20.64
C ASP A 99 -7.96 -14.04 19.24
N ALA A 100 -8.95 -13.85 18.37
CA ALA A 100 -8.91 -14.35 16.99
C ALA A 100 -8.06 -13.48 16.04
N ALA A 101 -7.77 -12.22 16.41
CA ALA A 101 -6.99 -11.31 15.57
C ALA A 101 -5.47 -11.59 15.69
N PRO A 102 -4.69 -11.42 14.61
CA PRO A 102 -3.24 -11.68 14.58
C PRO A 102 -2.44 -10.56 15.27
N LEU A 103 -2.77 -10.27 16.52
CA LEU A 103 -2.22 -9.16 17.29
C LEU A 103 -1.10 -9.62 18.23
N GLY A 104 -0.04 -8.82 18.29
CA GLY A 104 0.96 -8.95 19.33
C GLY A 104 0.43 -8.54 20.72
N PRO A 105 1.16 -8.89 21.82
CA PRO A 105 0.69 -8.64 23.19
C PRO A 105 0.32 -7.18 23.49
N ALA A 106 1.12 -6.23 23.01
CA ALA A 106 0.89 -4.81 23.23
C ALA A 106 -0.42 -4.33 22.59
N LEU A 107 -0.68 -4.71 21.34
CA LEU A 107 -1.93 -4.34 20.67
C LEU A 107 -3.14 -5.03 21.31
N ARG A 108 -3.03 -6.28 21.72
CA ARG A 108 -4.11 -6.95 22.49
C ARG A 108 -4.52 -6.13 23.71
N LEU A 109 -3.54 -5.74 24.52
CA LEU A 109 -3.79 -4.92 25.71
C LEU A 109 -4.47 -3.57 25.36
N MET A 110 -4.05 -2.94 24.27
CA MET A 110 -4.69 -1.71 23.79
C MET A 110 -6.15 -1.93 23.41
N PHE A 111 -6.48 -3.00 22.72
CA PHE A 111 -7.86 -3.34 22.32
C PHE A 111 -8.73 -3.73 23.51
N GLU A 112 -8.19 -4.46 24.48
CA GLU A 112 -8.88 -4.81 25.71
C GLU A 112 -9.19 -3.57 26.58
N SER A 113 -8.29 -2.58 26.57
CA SER A 113 -8.47 -1.35 27.36
C SER A 113 -9.27 -0.25 26.64
N SER A 114 -9.44 -0.34 25.31
CA SER A 114 -10.12 0.69 24.51
C SER A 114 -11.07 0.11 23.46
N PRO A 115 -12.34 -0.20 23.85
CA PRO A 115 -13.36 -0.63 22.88
C PRO A 115 -13.56 0.35 21.72
N ALA A 116 -13.43 1.65 21.97
CA ALA A 116 -13.55 2.68 20.95
C ALA A 116 -12.49 2.57 19.85
N LEU A 117 -11.31 2.01 20.15
CA LEU A 117 -10.27 1.78 19.16
C LEU A 117 -10.70 0.72 18.13
N CYS A 118 -11.31 -0.39 18.57
CA CYS A 118 -11.86 -1.41 17.68
C CYS A 118 -12.88 -0.80 16.72
N GLU A 119 -13.83 -0.02 17.28
CA GLU A 119 -14.87 0.62 16.49
C GLU A 119 -14.29 1.61 15.45
N ALA A 120 -13.29 2.39 15.84
CA ALA A 120 -12.63 3.35 14.96
C ALA A 120 -11.94 2.64 13.79
N LEU A 121 -11.16 1.58 14.04
CA LEU A 121 -10.45 0.82 13.01
C LEU A 121 -11.39 0.10 12.05
N GLN A 122 -12.55 -0.39 12.52
CA GLN A 122 -13.55 -1.03 11.68
C GLN A 122 -14.25 -0.05 10.72
N LYS A 123 -14.29 1.24 11.04
CA LYS A 123 -14.90 2.29 10.20
C LYS A 123 -13.98 2.80 9.09
N VAL A 124 -12.67 2.57 9.21
CA VAL A 124 -11.68 3.12 8.27
C VAL A 124 -11.48 2.17 7.09
N GLY A 125 -11.68 2.69 5.87
CA GLY A 125 -11.59 1.93 4.62
C GLY A 125 -10.18 1.84 4.01
N THR A 126 -9.13 2.03 4.79
CA THR A 126 -7.73 1.94 4.31
C THR A 126 -7.42 0.54 3.78
N ILE A 127 -6.67 0.51 2.68
CA ILE A 127 -6.13 -0.72 2.08
C ILE A 127 -4.61 -0.62 1.96
N ALA A 128 -3.94 -1.77 1.96
CA ALA A 128 -2.57 -1.91 1.49
C ALA A 128 -2.57 -2.77 0.22
N GLN A 129 -1.94 -2.27 -0.84
CA GLN A 129 -1.69 -3.03 -2.06
C GLN A 129 -0.23 -3.46 -2.07
N LEU A 130 0.04 -4.75 -2.19
CA LEU A 130 1.38 -5.32 -2.22
C LEU A 130 1.67 -5.86 -3.61
N THR A 131 2.81 -5.49 -4.18
CA THR A 131 3.25 -5.95 -5.49
C THR A 131 4.69 -6.45 -5.39
N LEU A 132 4.89 -7.75 -5.61
CA LEU A 132 6.22 -8.35 -5.57
C LEU A 132 6.81 -8.39 -6.98
N LEU A 133 7.84 -7.60 -7.17
CA LEU A 133 8.54 -7.40 -8.43
C LEU A 133 9.93 -8.04 -8.38
N VAL A 134 10.35 -8.65 -9.48
CA VAL A 134 11.72 -9.09 -9.69
C VAL A 134 12.32 -8.38 -10.90
N PRO A 135 13.65 -8.16 -10.94
CA PRO A 135 14.30 -7.63 -12.13
C PRO A 135 13.98 -8.50 -13.36
N SER A 136 13.76 -7.88 -14.51
CA SER A 136 13.53 -8.60 -15.76
C SER A 136 14.78 -9.38 -16.18
N GLY A 137 14.57 -10.51 -16.86
CA GLY A 137 15.63 -11.43 -17.25
C GLY A 137 15.95 -12.53 -16.24
N PRO A 138 16.93 -13.39 -16.54
CA PRO A 138 17.26 -14.54 -15.72
C PRO A 138 17.93 -14.12 -14.41
N VAL A 139 17.70 -14.87 -13.33
CA VAL A 139 18.28 -14.60 -11.98
C VAL A 139 19.80 -14.42 -12.02
N ALA A 140 20.51 -15.18 -12.86
CA ALA A 140 21.95 -15.07 -13.01
C ALA A 140 22.42 -13.70 -13.53
N ALA A 141 21.55 -12.97 -14.23
CA ALA A 141 21.84 -11.64 -14.76
C ALA A 141 21.54 -10.49 -13.77
N TRP A 142 20.91 -10.75 -12.63
CA TRP A 142 20.52 -9.71 -11.70
C TRP A 142 21.70 -9.06 -10.95
N GLY A 143 22.87 -9.70 -10.91
CA GLY A 143 24.02 -9.19 -10.13
C GLY A 143 23.65 -9.01 -8.66
N ALA A 144 23.80 -7.77 -8.14
CA ALA A 144 23.44 -7.40 -6.78
C ALA A 144 21.96 -7.01 -6.61
N ALA A 145 21.17 -6.90 -7.70
CA ALA A 145 19.77 -6.50 -7.62
C ALA A 145 18.95 -7.53 -6.82
N ARG A 146 17.95 -7.03 -6.10
CA ARG A 146 17.02 -7.82 -5.28
C ARG A 146 15.59 -7.66 -5.78
N PRO A 147 14.72 -8.64 -5.52
CA PRO A 147 13.30 -8.44 -5.63
C PRO A 147 12.84 -7.23 -4.81
N LEU A 148 11.75 -6.60 -5.21
CA LEU A 148 11.11 -5.49 -4.52
C LEU A 148 9.70 -5.89 -4.10
N CYS A 149 9.36 -5.74 -2.83
CA CYS A 149 7.99 -5.74 -2.35
C CYS A 149 7.53 -4.30 -2.21
N VAL A 150 6.72 -3.86 -3.16
CA VAL A 150 6.15 -2.50 -3.15
C VAL A 150 4.85 -2.52 -2.36
N VAL A 151 4.78 -1.75 -1.28
CA VAL A 151 3.59 -1.54 -0.46
C VAL A 151 3.04 -0.15 -0.77
N ASN A 152 1.90 -0.10 -1.45
CA ASN A 152 1.23 1.14 -1.83
C ASN A 152 -0.04 1.31 -1.00
N THR A 153 -0.18 2.46 -0.33
CA THR A 153 -1.32 2.75 0.55
C THR A 153 -1.72 4.22 0.53
N HIS A 154 -2.93 4.50 0.98
CA HIS A 154 -3.40 5.84 1.32
C HIS A 154 -4.02 5.78 2.71
N LEU A 155 -3.30 6.31 3.71
CA LEU A 155 -3.68 6.25 5.10
C LEU A 155 -4.84 7.21 5.42
N PHE A 156 -5.49 6.97 6.56
CA PHE A 156 -6.63 7.76 7.00
C PHE A 156 -6.26 9.23 7.23
N PHE A 157 -6.99 10.13 6.58
CA PHE A 157 -6.66 11.57 6.50
C PHE A 157 -6.94 12.38 7.76
N HIS A 158 -7.78 11.87 8.70
CA HIS A 158 -8.24 12.69 9.81
C HIS A 158 -7.08 13.12 10.72
N TYR A 159 -6.93 14.43 10.94
CA TYR A 159 -5.81 15.02 11.69
C TYR A 159 -5.67 14.51 13.12
N ALA A 160 -6.78 14.21 13.80
CA ALA A 160 -6.79 13.72 15.19
C ALA A 160 -6.60 12.19 15.30
N ALA A 161 -6.20 11.51 14.22
CA ALA A 161 -6.07 10.06 14.20
C ALA A 161 -4.65 9.54 13.85
N PRO A 162 -3.56 10.16 14.37
CA PRO A 162 -2.20 9.66 14.12
C PRO A 162 -1.99 8.23 14.63
N HIS A 163 -2.60 7.87 15.76
CA HIS A 163 -2.58 6.52 16.32
C HIS A 163 -3.17 5.46 15.38
N ILE A 164 -4.26 5.78 14.67
CA ILE A 164 -4.87 4.89 13.67
C ILE A 164 -3.88 4.65 12.53
N ARG A 165 -3.24 5.71 12.01
CA ARG A 165 -2.24 5.59 10.94
C ARG A 165 -1.04 4.76 11.38
N THR A 166 -0.56 4.95 12.59
CA THR A 166 0.55 4.19 13.16
C THR A 166 0.23 2.70 13.29
N ILE A 167 -0.96 2.37 13.80
CA ILE A 167 -1.44 0.99 13.92
C ILE A 167 -1.59 0.35 12.53
N HIS A 168 -2.09 1.09 11.54
CA HIS A 168 -2.18 0.62 10.17
C HIS A 168 -0.80 0.33 9.58
N VAL A 169 0.18 1.22 9.72
CA VAL A 169 1.56 0.99 9.23
C VAL A 169 2.16 -0.24 9.89
N TRP A 170 2.00 -0.39 11.20
CA TRP A 170 2.46 -1.59 11.92
C TRP A 170 1.86 -2.87 11.32
N ALA A 171 0.55 -2.90 11.12
CA ALA A 171 -0.13 -4.07 10.54
C ALA A 171 0.30 -4.34 9.09
N MET A 172 0.50 -3.28 8.29
CA MET A 172 0.98 -3.41 6.91
C MET A 172 2.39 -3.99 6.83
N LEU A 173 3.29 -3.58 7.73
CA LEU A 173 4.65 -4.13 7.79
C LEU A 173 4.64 -5.62 8.18
N HIS A 174 3.79 -6.01 9.13
CA HIS A 174 3.61 -7.42 9.49
C HIS A 174 3.04 -8.23 8.32
N HIS A 175 2.00 -7.73 7.67
CA HIS A 175 1.41 -8.39 6.51
C HIS A 175 2.39 -8.50 5.33
N ALA A 176 3.18 -7.46 5.07
CA ALA A 176 4.22 -7.48 4.05
C ALA A 176 5.28 -8.55 4.35
N LYS A 177 5.66 -8.70 5.62
CA LYS A 177 6.58 -9.77 6.04
C LYS A 177 5.97 -11.16 5.79
N GLU A 178 4.73 -11.40 6.20
CA GLU A 178 4.03 -12.67 5.98
C GLU A 178 3.88 -12.98 4.48
N PHE A 179 3.56 -11.98 3.67
CA PHE A 179 3.49 -12.09 2.22
C PHE A 179 4.84 -12.50 1.62
N ILE A 180 5.93 -11.82 2.01
CA ILE A 180 7.29 -12.12 1.57
C ILE A 180 7.71 -13.54 1.97
N ASP A 181 7.48 -13.93 3.23
CA ASP A 181 7.83 -15.26 3.75
C ASP A 181 7.08 -16.36 2.96
N ARG A 182 5.80 -16.15 2.69
CA ARG A 182 4.97 -17.06 1.87
C ARG A 182 5.51 -17.18 0.44
N CYS A 183 5.85 -16.04 -0.19
CA CYS A 183 6.39 -16.03 -1.54
C CYS A 183 7.77 -16.71 -1.61
N LEU A 184 8.64 -16.50 -0.63
CA LEU A 184 9.93 -17.18 -0.55
C LEU A 184 9.79 -18.69 -0.41
N ALA A 185 8.82 -19.15 0.40
CA ALA A 185 8.56 -20.56 0.58
C ALA A 185 8.04 -21.25 -0.68
N VAL A 186 7.20 -20.58 -1.48
CA VAL A 186 6.52 -21.17 -2.65
C VAL A 186 7.24 -20.87 -3.97
N ARG A 187 7.86 -19.68 -4.09
CA ARG A 187 8.45 -19.15 -5.33
C ARG A 187 9.91 -18.76 -5.17
N GLY A 188 10.64 -19.41 -4.24
CA GLY A 188 12.04 -19.08 -3.92
C GLY A 188 12.94 -19.03 -5.15
N ASP A 189 12.79 -19.96 -6.10
CA ASP A 189 13.56 -19.99 -7.35
C ASP A 189 13.33 -18.73 -8.21
N GLU A 190 12.07 -18.26 -8.32
CA GLU A 190 11.74 -17.04 -9.05
C GLU A 190 12.32 -15.79 -8.39
N LEU A 191 12.49 -15.82 -7.08
CA LEU A 191 13.09 -14.76 -6.27
C LEU A 191 14.62 -14.86 -6.18
N GLY A 192 15.22 -15.90 -6.82
CA GLY A 192 16.64 -16.20 -6.70
C GLY A 192 17.08 -16.47 -5.25
N HIS A 193 16.16 -16.98 -4.41
CA HIS A 193 16.34 -17.18 -2.96
C HIS A 193 16.78 -15.92 -2.21
N ARG A 194 16.46 -14.73 -2.74
CA ARG A 194 16.82 -13.44 -2.15
C ARG A 194 15.62 -12.82 -1.43
N VAL A 195 15.84 -12.37 -0.22
CA VAL A 195 14.83 -11.64 0.53
C VAL A 195 14.54 -10.31 -0.20
N PRO A 196 13.27 -10.05 -0.57
CA PRO A 196 12.88 -8.79 -1.20
C PRO A 196 13.20 -7.57 -0.32
N SER A 197 13.61 -6.48 -0.96
CA SER A 197 13.61 -5.17 -0.31
C SER A 197 12.19 -4.62 -0.27
N VAL A 198 11.78 -4.05 0.86
CA VAL A 198 10.45 -3.42 0.99
C VAL A 198 10.56 -1.95 0.62
N VAL A 199 9.69 -1.51 -0.30
CA VAL A 199 9.49 -0.11 -0.63
C VAL A 199 8.08 0.27 -0.17
N PHE A 200 8.00 1.05 0.89
CA PHE A 200 6.73 1.53 1.43
C PHE A 200 6.47 2.94 0.88
N CYS A 201 5.36 3.12 0.18
CA CYS A 201 5.02 4.39 -0.48
C CYS A 201 3.52 4.65 -0.46
N GLY A 202 3.17 5.90 -0.67
CA GLY A 202 1.78 6.34 -0.72
C GLY A 202 1.55 7.68 -0.04
N ASP A 203 0.29 8.07 0.09
CA ASP A 203 -0.10 9.20 0.91
C ASP A 203 -0.28 8.74 2.36
N LEU A 204 0.69 9.07 3.20
CA LEU A 204 0.70 8.66 4.60
C LEU A 204 -0.19 9.55 5.48
N ASN A 205 -0.67 10.69 4.97
CA ASN A 205 -1.45 11.67 5.74
C ASN A 205 -0.83 11.99 7.12
N SER A 206 0.50 11.88 7.19
CA SER A 206 1.28 12.04 8.41
C SER A 206 2.43 13.00 8.18
N ASP A 207 2.70 13.84 9.16
CA ASP A 207 3.83 14.75 9.20
C ASP A 207 4.88 14.20 10.18
N ILE A 208 6.15 14.43 9.90
CA ILE A 208 7.26 14.12 10.79
C ILE A 208 7.13 14.85 12.14
N ASN A 209 6.40 15.96 12.16
CA ASN A 209 6.12 16.77 13.34
C ASN A 209 4.78 16.44 14.02
N ASP A 210 4.06 15.41 13.57
CA ASP A 210 2.88 14.91 14.29
C ASP A 210 3.26 14.66 15.75
N GLY A 211 2.59 15.31 16.68
CA GLY A 211 2.96 15.33 18.09
C GLY A 211 2.86 13.98 18.83
N ILE A 212 2.52 12.92 18.13
CA ILE A 212 2.64 11.52 18.56
C ILE A 212 3.59 10.86 17.56
N PRO A 213 4.59 10.06 18.02
CA PRO A 213 5.44 9.30 17.13
C PRO A 213 4.58 8.53 16.17
N GLY A 214 4.56 8.98 14.92
CA GLY A 214 3.55 8.59 13.98
C GLY A 214 4.00 7.47 13.05
N ALA A 215 3.21 7.26 12.03
CA ALA A 215 3.47 6.30 10.97
C ALA A 215 4.85 6.49 10.31
N VAL A 216 5.27 7.76 10.10
CA VAL A 216 6.59 8.09 9.51
C VAL A 216 7.73 7.61 10.40
N ARG A 217 7.69 7.90 11.71
CA ARG A 217 8.73 7.47 12.63
C ARG A 217 8.86 5.94 12.72
N LEU A 218 7.73 5.24 12.71
CA LEU A 218 7.74 3.77 12.67
C LEU A 218 8.43 3.23 11.41
N LEU A 219 8.18 3.85 10.26
CA LEU A 219 8.84 3.47 9.00
C LEU A 219 10.33 3.77 9.00
N GLU A 220 10.76 4.88 9.61
CA GLU A 220 12.17 5.29 9.67
C GLU A 220 13.00 4.49 10.66
N SER A 221 12.46 4.25 11.87
CA SER A 221 13.20 3.63 12.96
C SER A 221 12.93 2.13 13.14
N GLY A 222 11.82 1.63 12.60
CA GLY A 222 11.35 0.26 12.85
C GLY A 222 10.83 0.04 14.27
N ALA A 223 10.77 1.09 15.10
CA ALA A 223 10.30 1.04 16.48
C ALA A 223 9.56 2.32 16.86
N LEU A 224 8.74 2.22 17.90
CA LEU A 224 8.15 3.36 18.60
C LEU A 224 8.68 3.33 20.04
N ASP A 225 9.25 4.45 20.50
CA ASP A 225 9.70 4.64 21.87
C ASP A 225 8.50 4.84 22.82
#